data_a11d1284734b2410e0b5c01c023af250
#
_entry.id   a11d1284734b2410e0b5c01c023af250
#
_cell.length_a   1.000
_cell.length_b   1.000
_cell.length_c   1.000
_cell.angle_alpha   90.00
_cell.angle_beta   90.00
_cell.angle_gamma   90.00
#
_symmetry.space_group_name_H-M   'P 1'
#
loop_
_entity.id
_entity.type
_entity.pdbx_description
1 polymer ?
#
loop_
_entity_poly.entity_id
_entity_poly.type
_entity_poly.pdbx_seq_one_letter_code
_entity_poly.pdbx_strand_id
1 'polypeptide(L)'
;RLDLYRSSAPRQQRPLIVFVHGGAWMHGDKKDYSFIGEAFAKEGFDVAVINYHLAPKHIFPSYIDDLSLALNFLSQSQQKLQIAAENIVLMGHSAGAFNVMSALYNPHPYPLQSKDKIRAIIGLAGPYHFDYKGDPLCADAFDQNLPYQQVMPYYFVEQNSIKHYLFTAANDNIVGHSNSMDFDAKLRERGNYSQLISVPRVGHITMIGSVSSLFSRFFSTKTAIMRALDDALK
;
A
#
# COMPACT_ATOMS: atom_id res chain seq x y z
N ARG A 1 9.67 10.16 -7.70
CA ARG A 1 9.23 10.00 -9.11
C ARG A 1 8.07 9.03 -9.17
N LEU A 2 7.16 9.18 -10.16
CA LEU A 2 6.01 8.30 -10.37
C LEU A 2 5.75 8.10 -11.86
N ASP A 3 5.04 7.00 -12.19
CA ASP A 3 4.44 6.76 -13.49
C ASP A 3 2.91 6.80 -13.34
N LEU A 4 2.24 7.41 -14.29
CA LEU A 4 0.78 7.59 -14.28
C LEU A 4 0.15 6.80 -15.43
N TYR A 5 -0.77 5.91 -15.08
CA TYR A 5 -1.58 5.09 -15.98
C TYR A 5 -3.01 5.59 -15.93
N ARG A 6 -3.44 6.31 -16.98
CA ARG A 6 -4.80 6.84 -17.05
C ARG A 6 -5.73 5.86 -17.71
N SER A 7 -6.92 5.68 -17.14
CA SER A 7 -7.94 4.85 -17.75
C SER A 7 -8.53 5.55 -18.99
N SER A 8 -8.70 4.80 -20.07
CA SER A 8 -9.45 5.26 -21.24
C SER A 8 -10.96 5.24 -21.04
N ALA A 9 -11.46 4.49 -20.05
CA ALA A 9 -12.86 4.36 -19.68
C ALA A 9 -13.00 4.50 -18.15
N PRO A 10 -12.81 5.71 -17.59
CA PRO A 10 -12.79 5.90 -16.15
C PRO A 10 -14.16 5.60 -15.52
N ARG A 11 -14.12 5.01 -14.33
CA ARG A 11 -15.30 4.79 -13.50
C ARG A 11 -15.92 6.13 -13.06
N GLN A 12 -17.18 6.08 -12.65
CA GLN A 12 -17.81 7.21 -11.98
C GLN A 12 -16.96 7.69 -10.81
N GLN A 13 -16.88 9.00 -10.60
CA GLN A 13 -16.04 9.66 -9.59
C GLN A 13 -14.52 9.54 -9.84
N ARG A 14 -14.07 8.91 -10.91
CA ARG A 14 -12.67 8.81 -11.33
C ARG A 14 -11.71 8.47 -10.17
N PRO A 15 -11.84 7.31 -9.53
CA PRO A 15 -10.97 6.95 -8.41
C PRO A 15 -9.50 6.80 -8.86
N LEU A 16 -8.60 7.27 -8.00
CA LEU A 16 -7.15 7.20 -8.19
C LEU A 16 -6.55 6.17 -7.24
N ILE A 17 -5.89 5.15 -7.79
CA ILE A 17 -5.06 4.24 -7.00
C ILE A 17 -3.64 4.79 -6.97
N VAL A 18 -3.06 4.89 -5.79
CA VAL A 18 -1.63 5.16 -5.60
C VAL A 18 -0.97 3.90 -5.09
N PHE A 19 -0.16 3.29 -5.94
CA PHE A 19 0.50 2.01 -5.67
C PHE A 19 1.94 2.20 -5.23
N VAL A 20 2.31 1.51 -4.14
CA VAL A 20 3.65 1.52 -3.54
C VAL A 20 4.22 0.11 -3.56
N HIS A 21 5.36 -0.05 -4.23
CA HIS A 21 6.00 -1.35 -4.42
C HIS A 21 6.69 -1.88 -3.16
N GLY A 22 6.92 -3.20 -3.14
CA GLY A 22 7.74 -3.88 -2.14
C GLY A 22 9.24 -3.84 -2.45
N GLY A 23 9.98 -4.75 -1.82
CA GLY A 23 11.44 -4.89 -2.00
C GLY A 23 12.24 -4.65 -0.72
N ALA A 24 11.66 -4.94 0.44
CA ALA A 24 12.29 -4.79 1.76
C ALA A 24 12.89 -3.39 2.01
N TRP A 25 12.30 -2.36 1.41
CA TRP A 25 12.77 -0.95 1.40
C TRP A 25 14.16 -0.74 0.75
N MET A 26 14.80 -1.80 0.28
CA MET A 26 16.16 -1.79 -0.28
C MET A 26 16.18 -1.96 -1.79
N HIS A 27 15.11 -2.47 -2.38
CA HIS A 27 15.01 -2.82 -3.79
C HIS A 27 13.68 -2.39 -4.39
N GLY A 28 13.59 -2.46 -5.72
CA GLY A 28 12.39 -2.20 -6.49
C GLY A 28 12.43 -0.86 -7.22
N ASP A 29 11.73 -0.83 -8.34
CA ASP A 29 11.50 0.38 -9.13
C ASP A 29 10.08 0.35 -9.69
N LYS A 30 9.44 1.51 -9.82
CA LYS A 30 8.10 1.65 -10.41
C LYS A 30 7.95 0.99 -11.78
N LYS A 31 9.07 0.87 -12.54
CA LYS A 31 9.10 0.22 -13.85
C LYS A 31 8.77 -1.26 -13.78
N ASP A 32 9.15 -1.92 -12.68
CA ASP A 32 8.90 -3.35 -12.48
C ASP A 32 7.42 -3.64 -12.21
N TYR A 33 6.62 -2.60 -11.94
CA TYR A 33 5.21 -2.68 -11.56
C TYR A 33 4.26 -2.03 -12.58
N SER A 34 4.71 -1.83 -13.82
CA SER A 34 3.86 -1.34 -14.91
C SER A 34 2.60 -2.18 -15.09
N PHE A 35 2.71 -3.51 -14.90
CA PHE A 35 1.59 -4.44 -15.00
C PHE A 35 0.46 -4.14 -13.98
N ILE A 36 0.78 -3.56 -12.82
CA ILE A 36 -0.23 -3.11 -11.84
C ILE A 36 -0.98 -1.90 -12.40
N GLY A 37 -0.24 -0.90 -12.89
CA GLY A 37 -0.84 0.28 -13.51
C GLY A 37 -1.78 -0.09 -14.65
N GLU A 38 -1.33 -0.94 -15.56
CA GLU A 38 -2.10 -1.42 -16.70
C GLU A 38 -3.33 -2.24 -16.29
N ALA A 39 -3.17 -3.15 -15.30
CA ALA A 39 -4.24 -4.03 -14.86
C ALA A 39 -5.43 -3.26 -14.29
N PHE A 40 -5.19 -2.22 -13.48
CA PHE A 40 -6.26 -1.43 -12.88
C PHE A 40 -6.73 -0.27 -13.77
N ALA A 41 -5.89 0.26 -14.67
CA ALA A 41 -6.33 1.22 -15.68
C ALA A 41 -7.39 0.62 -16.60
N LYS A 42 -7.26 -0.66 -16.98
CA LYS A 42 -8.28 -1.41 -17.74
C LYS A 42 -9.59 -1.58 -16.98
N GLU A 43 -9.57 -1.55 -15.65
CA GLU A 43 -10.76 -1.64 -14.79
C GLU A 43 -11.40 -0.28 -14.48
N GLY A 44 -10.89 0.79 -15.07
CA GLY A 44 -11.47 2.13 -14.95
C GLY A 44 -10.85 3.02 -13.85
N PHE A 45 -9.70 2.65 -13.30
CA PHE A 45 -8.97 3.46 -12.33
C PHE A 45 -7.85 4.24 -13.02
N ASP A 46 -7.63 5.49 -12.60
CA ASP A 46 -6.32 6.10 -12.81
C ASP A 46 -5.36 5.51 -11.76
N VAL A 47 -4.12 5.22 -12.14
CA VAL A 47 -3.15 4.58 -11.26
C VAL A 47 -1.84 5.33 -11.29
N ALA A 48 -1.34 5.74 -10.12
CA ALA A 48 0.01 6.27 -9.95
C ALA A 48 0.88 5.20 -9.27
N VAL A 49 1.94 4.77 -9.95
CA VAL A 49 2.95 3.86 -9.40
C VAL A 49 4.15 4.68 -9.00
N ILE A 50 4.47 4.73 -7.71
CA ILE A 50 5.49 5.64 -7.17
C ILE A 50 6.80 4.93 -6.86
N ASN A 51 7.91 5.66 -6.98
CA ASN A 51 9.18 5.32 -6.36
C ASN A 51 9.33 6.03 -5.02
N TYR A 52 10.07 5.44 -4.13
CA TYR A 52 10.52 6.04 -2.89
C TYR A 52 12.03 5.83 -2.70
N HIS A 53 12.64 6.60 -1.82
CA HIS A 53 14.07 6.47 -1.52
C HIS A 53 14.35 5.15 -0.80
N LEU A 54 15.43 4.48 -1.21
CA LEU A 54 15.77 3.14 -0.75
C LEU A 54 16.86 3.18 0.33
N ALA A 55 16.76 2.25 1.26
CA ALA A 55 17.80 1.92 2.23
C ALA A 55 19.00 1.25 1.53
N PRO A 56 20.20 1.24 2.17
CA PRO A 56 20.53 1.83 3.47
C PRO A 56 20.79 3.34 3.44
N LYS A 57 20.81 3.94 2.24
CA LYS A 57 21.08 5.39 2.10
C LYS A 57 19.97 6.24 2.73
N HIS A 58 18.73 5.80 2.65
CA HIS A 58 17.56 6.47 3.20
C HIS A 58 16.73 5.49 4.01
N ILE A 59 16.68 5.71 5.32
CA ILE A 59 15.97 4.85 6.26
C ILE A 59 14.64 5.46 6.70
N PHE A 60 13.86 4.74 7.50
CA PHE A 60 12.63 5.26 8.11
C PHE A 60 12.90 6.62 8.80
N PRO A 61 12.07 7.65 8.61
CA PRO A 61 10.78 7.67 7.87
C PRO A 61 10.85 8.17 6.41
N SER A 62 12.02 8.27 5.79
CA SER A 62 12.18 8.91 4.47
C SER A 62 11.25 8.36 3.39
N TYR A 63 11.05 7.06 3.34
CA TYR A 63 10.21 6.43 2.32
C TYR A 63 8.70 6.65 2.56
N ILE A 64 8.25 6.88 3.78
CA ILE A 64 6.85 7.29 4.02
C ILE A 64 6.64 8.78 3.74
N ASP A 65 7.64 9.61 3.96
CA ASP A 65 7.64 11.02 3.56
C ASP A 65 7.52 11.16 2.04
N ASP A 66 8.23 10.33 1.28
CA ASP A 66 8.14 10.31 -0.19
C ASP A 66 6.72 10.01 -0.68
N LEU A 67 6.02 9.07 -0.04
CA LEU A 67 4.63 8.79 -0.34
C LEU A 67 3.73 10.01 -0.09
N SER A 68 3.89 10.66 1.05
CA SER A 68 3.12 11.85 1.38
C SER A 68 3.38 12.99 0.39
N LEU A 69 4.62 13.21 0.02
CA LEU A 69 5.00 14.20 -1.00
C LEU A 69 4.41 13.87 -2.38
N ALA A 70 4.40 12.58 -2.76
CA ALA A 70 3.78 12.14 -4.01
C ALA A 70 2.26 12.37 -4.02
N LEU A 71 1.57 12.10 -2.92
CA LEU A 71 0.13 12.37 -2.78
C LEU A 71 -0.19 13.86 -2.83
N ASN A 72 0.60 14.68 -2.15
CA ASN A 72 0.44 16.13 -2.20
C ASN A 72 0.65 16.66 -3.64
N PHE A 73 1.66 16.16 -4.35
CA PHE A 73 1.90 16.51 -5.75
C PHE A 73 0.72 16.11 -6.64
N LEU A 74 0.20 14.90 -6.53
CA LEU A 74 -0.94 14.41 -7.31
C LEU A 74 -2.19 15.28 -7.05
N SER A 75 -2.47 15.59 -5.79
CA SER A 75 -3.61 16.45 -5.41
C SER A 75 -3.50 17.88 -5.93
N GLN A 76 -2.31 18.45 -5.94
CA GLN A 76 -2.06 19.81 -6.44
C GLN A 76 -1.99 19.90 -7.97
N SER A 77 -1.68 18.80 -8.63
CA SER A 77 -1.42 18.77 -10.08
C SER A 77 -2.56 18.14 -10.89
N GLN A 78 -3.76 18.00 -10.33
CA GLN A 78 -4.89 17.29 -10.94
C GLN A 78 -5.20 17.78 -12.38
N GLN A 79 -5.31 19.07 -12.59
CA GLN A 79 -5.59 19.64 -13.91
C GLN A 79 -4.46 19.32 -14.92
N LYS A 80 -3.20 19.57 -14.53
CA LYS A 80 -2.03 19.32 -15.37
C LYS A 80 -1.92 17.84 -15.76
N LEU A 81 -2.21 16.95 -14.83
CA LEU A 81 -2.11 15.50 -15.03
C LEU A 81 -3.39 14.90 -15.62
N GLN A 82 -4.47 15.67 -15.73
CA GLN A 82 -5.78 15.22 -16.21
C GLN A 82 -6.32 14.02 -15.40
N ILE A 83 -6.19 14.07 -14.07
CA ILE A 83 -6.71 13.09 -13.12
C ILE A 83 -7.66 13.75 -12.13
N ALA A 84 -8.39 12.92 -11.38
CA ALA A 84 -9.11 13.34 -10.19
C ALA A 84 -8.46 12.71 -8.95
N ALA A 85 -8.18 13.50 -7.91
CA ALA A 85 -7.61 13.03 -6.66
C ALA A 85 -8.57 13.31 -5.47
N GLU A 86 -9.87 13.13 -5.71
CA GLU A 86 -10.92 13.31 -4.69
C GLU A 86 -11.37 11.98 -4.06
N ASN A 87 -11.08 10.85 -4.73
CA ASN A 87 -11.35 9.50 -4.26
C ASN A 87 -10.08 8.66 -4.42
N ILE A 88 -9.23 8.68 -3.41
CA ILE A 88 -7.92 8.02 -3.44
C ILE A 88 -8.01 6.67 -2.72
N VAL A 89 -7.42 5.65 -3.34
CA VAL A 89 -7.13 4.37 -2.70
C VAL A 89 -5.61 4.19 -2.65
N LEU A 90 -5.07 4.07 -1.45
CA LEU A 90 -3.66 3.71 -1.26
C LEU A 90 -3.55 2.18 -1.33
N MET A 91 -2.62 1.69 -2.12
CA MET A 91 -2.35 0.26 -2.24
C MET A 91 -0.86 0.00 -2.16
N GLY A 92 -0.47 -0.95 -1.34
CA GLY A 92 0.94 -1.32 -1.22
C GLY A 92 1.14 -2.83 -1.08
N HIS A 93 2.29 -3.30 -1.54
CA HIS A 93 2.71 -4.69 -1.39
C HIS A 93 3.96 -4.79 -0.52
N SER A 94 3.97 -5.70 0.46
CA SER A 94 5.12 -5.95 1.34
C SER A 94 5.60 -4.66 2.04
N ALA A 95 6.85 -4.24 1.86
CA ALA A 95 7.35 -2.95 2.37
C ALA A 95 6.46 -1.76 1.94
N GLY A 96 5.89 -1.79 0.73
CA GLY A 96 4.95 -0.77 0.26
C GLY A 96 3.64 -0.76 1.05
N ALA A 97 3.17 -1.91 1.52
CA ALA A 97 2.00 -2.00 2.39
C ALA A 97 2.28 -1.37 3.77
N PHE A 98 3.47 -1.61 4.34
CA PHE A 98 3.93 -0.87 5.50
C PHE A 98 3.92 0.64 5.26
N ASN A 99 4.46 1.07 4.11
CA ASN A 99 4.57 2.50 3.80
C ASN A 99 3.20 3.18 3.75
N VAL A 100 2.19 2.59 3.14
CA VAL A 100 0.85 3.19 3.06
C VAL A 100 0.17 3.28 4.43
N MET A 101 0.33 2.28 5.28
CA MET A 101 -0.21 2.32 6.64
C MET A 101 0.55 3.30 7.53
N SER A 102 1.88 3.31 7.45
CA SER A 102 2.72 4.21 8.24
C SER A 102 2.55 5.67 7.84
N ALA A 103 2.37 5.98 6.57
CA ALA A 103 2.10 7.35 6.12
C ALA A 103 0.80 7.91 6.70
N LEU A 104 -0.20 7.05 6.95
CA LEU A 104 -1.44 7.46 7.59
C LEU A 104 -1.29 7.61 9.12
N TYR A 105 -0.63 6.67 9.77
CA TYR A 105 -0.69 6.52 11.22
C TYR A 105 0.52 7.05 11.97
N ASN A 106 1.72 6.87 11.42
CA ASN A 106 2.94 7.28 12.12
C ASN A 106 3.12 8.80 12.11
N PRO A 107 3.66 9.39 13.19
CA PRO A 107 4.19 10.75 13.11
C PRO A 107 5.43 10.78 12.21
N HIS A 108 5.47 11.73 11.28
CA HIS A 108 6.62 11.93 10.39
C HIS A 108 6.65 13.38 9.86
N PRO A 109 7.82 13.87 9.35
CA PRO A 109 8.00 15.27 8.96
C PRO A 109 7.02 15.81 7.91
N TYR A 110 6.55 14.96 7.00
CA TYR A 110 5.64 15.34 5.92
C TYR A 110 4.32 14.56 6.00
N PRO A 111 3.42 14.88 6.96
CA PRO A 111 2.17 14.15 7.12
C PRO A 111 1.25 14.30 5.90
N LEU A 112 0.38 13.31 5.71
CA LEU A 112 -0.63 13.34 4.65
C LEU A 112 -1.58 14.53 4.84
N GLN A 113 -1.67 15.39 3.82
CA GLN A 113 -2.54 16.59 3.84
C GLN A 113 -3.97 16.25 3.40
N SER A 114 -4.14 15.27 2.51
CA SER A 114 -5.43 14.94 1.88
C SER A 114 -6.06 13.66 2.46
N LYS A 115 -5.99 13.48 3.79
CA LYS A 115 -6.57 12.30 4.47
C LYS A 115 -8.07 12.14 4.21
N ASP A 116 -8.80 13.23 4.11
CA ASP A 116 -10.23 13.30 3.83
C ASP A 116 -10.61 12.76 2.43
N LYS A 117 -9.65 12.71 1.51
CA LYS A 117 -9.82 12.18 0.15
C LYS A 117 -9.49 10.69 0.02
N ILE A 118 -8.88 10.11 1.04
CA ILE A 118 -8.55 8.68 1.05
C ILE A 118 -9.79 7.90 1.46
N ARG A 119 -10.27 7.04 0.56
CA ARG A 119 -11.43 6.16 0.78
C ARG A 119 -11.04 4.83 1.39
N ALA A 120 -9.91 4.31 0.97
CA ALA A 120 -9.42 3.02 1.45
C ALA A 120 -7.91 2.90 1.41
N ILE A 121 -7.40 1.98 2.22
CA ILE A 121 -6.03 1.48 2.15
C ILE A 121 -6.08 -0.02 1.95
N ILE A 122 -5.36 -0.51 0.96
CA ILE A 122 -5.20 -1.94 0.64
C ILE A 122 -3.76 -2.32 0.89
N GLY A 123 -3.54 -3.18 1.89
CA GLY A 123 -2.23 -3.73 2.21
C GLY A 123 -2.12 -5.18 1.76
N LEU A 124 -1.19 -5.46 0.86
CA LEU A 124 -0.93 -6.80 0.33
C LEU A 124 0.31 -7.37 1.01
N ALA A 125 0.13 -8.36 1.88
CA ALA A 125 1.19 -9.06 2.62
C ALA A 125 2.17 -8.12 3.33
N GLY A 126 1.66 -7.15 4.09
CA GLY A 126 2.46 -6.12 4.73
C GLY A 126 2.98 -6.49 6.12
N PRO A 127 4.20 -6.03 6.45
CA PRO A 127 4.81 -6.21 7.77
C PRO A 127 4.47 -5.01 8.69
N TYR A 128 3.38 -5.09 9.45
CA TYR A 128 2.87 -3.97 10.26
C TYR A 128 3.23 -4.04 11.73
N HIS A 129 3.65 -5.22 12.21
CA HIS A 129 3.93 -5.50 13.62
C HIS A 129 5.00 -6.57 13.78
N PHE A 130 6.28 -6.16 13.78
CA PHE A 130 7.41 -7.06 13.97
C PHE A 130 8.63 -6.30 14.51
N ASP A 131 9.57 -7.03 15.09
CA ASP A 131 10.86 -6.48 15.48
C ASP A 131 11.85 -6.61 14.34
N TYR A 132 12.31 -5.48 13.81
CA TYR A 132 13.27 -5.42 12.70
C TYR A 132 14.73 -5.57 13.13
N LYS A 133 15.01 -5.55 14.43
CA LYS A 133 16.41 -5.60 14.91
C LYS A 133 17.08 -6.90 14.49
N GLY A 134 18.19 -6.75 13.77
CA GLY A 134 18.96 -7.90 13.30
C GLY A 134 18.28 -8.73 12.22
N ASP A 135 17.14 -8.29 11.66
CA ASP A 135 16.49 -8.98 10.56
C ASP A 135 17.34 -8.89 9.29
N PRO A 136 17.79 -10.03 8.72
CA PRO A 136 18.72 -10.03 7.59
C PRO A 136 18.12 -9.43 6.31
N LEU A 137 16.78 -9.34 6.20
CA LEU A 137 16.10 -8.82 5.01
C LEU A 137 15.94 -7.30 5.05
N CYS A 138 15.78 -6.69 6.23
CA CYS A 138 15.32 -5.31 6.31
C CYS A 138 15.94 -4.47 7.45
N ALA A 139 16.84 -5.01 8.26
CA ALA A 139 17.44 -4.27 9.37
C ALA A 139 18.02 -2.91 8.93
N ASP A 140 18.67 -2.87 7.77
CA ASP A 140 19.30 -1.65 7.22
C ASP A 140 18.29 -0.57 6.79
N ALA A 141 17.00 -0.86 6.78
CA ALA A 141 15.95 0.10 6.46
C ALA A 141 15.49 0.93 7.68
N PHE A 142 15.94 0.59 8.88
CA PHE A 142 15.52 1.18 10.15
C PHE A 142 16.69 1.57 11.04
N ASP A 143 16.49 2.58 11.89
CA ASP A 143 17.45 2.89 12.94
C ASP A 143 17.43 1.79 14.00
N GLN A 144 18.52 1.04 14.12
CA GLN A 144 18.65 -0.09 15.05
C GLN A 144 18.65 0.33 16.53
N ASN A 145 18.81 1.62 16.82
CA ASN A 145 18.73 2.17 18.19
C ASN A 145 17.28 2.43 18.62
N LEU A 146 16.33 2.51 17.68
CA LEU A 146 14.93 2.71 17.99
C LEU A 146 14.24 1.36 18.25
N PRO A 147 13.43 1.26 19.31
CA PRO A 147 12.57 0.09 19.49
C PRO A 147 11.45 0.07 18.41
N TYR A 148 11.13 -1.12 17.92
CA TYR A 148 10.13 -1.26 16.85
C TYR A 148 8.75 -0.70 17.23
N GLN A 149 8.42 -0.61 18.52
CA GLN A 149 7.22 0.02 19.04
C GLN A 149 7.10 1.51 18.69
N GLN A 150 8.22 2.18 18.40
CA GLN A 150 8.25 3.57 17.97
C GLN A 150 8.19 3.71 16.44
N VAL A 151 8.17 2.60 15.70
CA VAL A 151 8.26 2.57 14.23
C VAL A 151 7.08 1.86 13.59
N MET A 152 6.60 0.76 14.15
CA MET A 152 5.53 -0.02 13.54
C MET A 152 4.18 0.69 13.60
N PRO A 153 3.42 0.77 12.47
CA PRO A 153 2.13 1.46 12.43
C PRO A 153 1.10 0.88 13.39
N TYR A 154 1.24 -0.37 13.80
CA TYR A 154 0.41 -1.03 14.81
C TYR A 154 0.22 -0.18 16.08
N TYR A 155 1.26 0.52 16.52
CA TYR A 155 1.25 1.30 17.77
C TYR A 155 0.64 2.69 17.64
N PHE A 156 0.34 3.13 16.41
CA PHE A 156 -0.13 4.50 16.14
C PHE A 156 -1.55 4.53 15.58
N VAL A 157 -2.25 3.41 15.57
CA VAL A 157 -3.61 3.33 15.02
C VAL A 157 -4.57 4.21 15.80
N GLU A 158 -5.21 5.14 15.09
CA GLU A 158 -6.28 5.99 15.56
C GLU A 158 -7.55 5.77 14.75
N GLN A 159 -8.71 6.09 15.32
CA GLN A 159 -9.98 5.99 14.63
C GLN A 159 -10.06 6.99 13.47
N ASN A 160 -10.54 6.51 12.32
CA ASN A 160 -10.81 7.33 11.14
C ASN A 160 -11.92 6.71 10.28
N SER A 161 -12.29 7.36 9.17
CA SER A 161 -13.34 6.88 8.26
C SER A 161 -12.82 6.05 7.08
N ILE A 162 -11.51 5.82 7.00
CA ILE A 162 -10.88 5.08 5.89
C ILE A 162 -11.17 3.58 6.07
N LYS A 163 -11.56 2.91 4.99
CA LYS A 163 -11.73 1.45 4.99
C LYS A 163 -10.38 0.76 4.79
N HIS A 164 -10.10 -0.24 5.59
CA HIS A 164 -8.85 -1.01 5.53
C HIS A 164 -9.11 -2.41 5.01
N TYR A 165 -8.28 -2.86 4.06
CA TYR A 165 -8.32 -4.21 3.50
C TYR A 165 -6.91 -4.80 3.57
N LEU A 166 -6.77 -5.85 4.40
CA LEU A 166 -5.50 -6.51 4.64
C LEU A 166 -5.51 -7.88 3.98
N PHE A 167 -4.62 -8.07 3.02
CA PHE A 167 -4.50 -9.30 2.27
C PHE A 167 -3.31 -10.12 2.75
N THR A 168 -3.53 -11.39 3.04
CA THR A 168 -2.46 -12.36 3.32
C THR A 168 -2.35 -13.35 2.17
N ALA A 169 -1.13 -13.72 1.79
CA ALA A 169 -0.88 -14.82 0.88
C ALA A 169 -0.88 -16.13 1.67
N ALA A 170 -1.70 -17.11 1.27
CA ALA A 170 -1.86 -18.34 2.05
C ALA A 170 -0.54 -19.10 2.27
N ASN A 171 0.38 -19.02 1.30
CA ASN A 171 1.69 -19.67 1.33
C ASN A 171 2.84 -18.66 1.53
N ASP A 172 2.60 -17.55 2.27
CA ASP A 172 3.63 -16.56 2.54
C ASP A 172 4.67 -17.12 3.52
N ASN A 173 5.93 -17.16 3.08
CA ASN A 173 7.08 -17.60 3.88
C ASN A 173 8.07 -16.46 4.16
N ILE A 174 7.73 -15.22 3.81
CA ILE A 174 8.55 -14.02 3.97
C ILE A 174 7.98 -13.11 5.07
N VAL A 175 6.69 -12.80 4.97
CA VAL A 175 5.99 -11.98 5.98
C VAL A 175 4.99 -12.87 6.73
N GLY A 176 5.21 -13.03 8.03
CA GLY A 176 4.31 -13.84 8.87
C GLY A 176 2.89 -13.28 8.89
N HIS A 177 1.90 -14.16 8.82
CA HIS A 177 0.47 -13.81 8.81
C HIS A 177 0.05 -13.01 10.05
N SER A 178 0.74 -13.19 11.19
CA SER A 178 0.53 -12.43 12.41
C SER A 178 0.57 -10.92 12.20
N ASN A 179 1.40 -10.42 11.30
CA ASN A 179 1.45 -8.99 10.97
C ASN A 179 0.08 -8.44 10.59
N SER A 180 -0.59 -9.07 9.63
CA SER A 180 -1.91 -8.65 9.17
C SER A 180 -3.00 -8.97 10.19
N MET A 181 -2.91 -10.10 10.90
CA MET A 181 -3.88 -10.50 11.93
C MET A 181 -3.86 -9.53 13.10
N ASP A 182 -2.68 -9.20 13.62
CA ASP A 182 -2.51 -8.25 14.74
C ASP A 182 -3.00 -6.86 14.33
N PHE A 183 -2.67 -6.44 13.11
CA PHE A 183 -3.05 -5.12 12.62
C PHE A 183 -4.56 -5.00 12.37
N ASP A 184 -5.21 -6.03 11.81
CA ASP A 184 -6.68 -6.10 11.69
C ASP A 184 -7.36 -6.01 13.05
N ALA A 185 -6.88 -6.77 14.02
CA ALA A 185 -7.40 -6.74 15.39
C ALA A 185 -7.25 -5.34 16.02
N LYS A 186 -6.08 -4.70 15.83
CA LYS A 186 -5.82 -3.35 16.34
C LYS A 186 -6.71 -2.29 15.67
N LEU A 187 -6.88 -2.37 14.35
CA LEU A 187 -7.77 -1.48 13.61
C LEU A 187 -9.21 -1.56 14.14
N ARG A 188 -9.72 -2.77 14.32
CA ARG A 188 -11.09 -3.01 14.86
C ARG A 188 -11.23 -2.58 16.31
N GLU A 189 -10.23 -2.86 17.15
CA GLU A 189 -10.18 -2.42 18.55
C GLU A 189 -10.34 -0.89 18.66
N ARG A 190 -9.74 -0.16 17.70
CA ARG A 190 -9.81 1.29 17.62
C ARG A 190 -11.04 1.83 16.90
N GLY A 191 -11.98 0.96 16.52
CA GLY A 191 -13.25 1.34 15.88
C GLY A 191 -13.15 1.60 14.38
N ASN A 192 -12.06 1.15 13.73
CA ASN A 192 -11.92 1.27 12.28
C ASN A 192 -12.58 0.11 11.53
N TYR A 193 -13.05 0.40 10.32
CA TYR A 193 -13.44 -0.65 9.38
C TYR A 193 -12.19 -1.38 8.88
N SER A 194 -12.17 -2.70 9.05
CA SER A 194 -11.07 -3.54 8.58
C SER A 194 -11.59 -4.90 8.13
N GLN A 195 -11.06 -5.39 7.00
CA GLN A 195 -11.28 -6.75 6.49
C GLN A 195 -9.92 -7.43 6.31
N LEU A 196 -9.82 -8.65 6.86
CA LEU A 196 -8.68 -9.55 6.66
C LEU A 196 -9.06 -10.59 5.61
N ILE A 197 -8.30 -10.65 4.51
CA ILE A 197 -8.60 -11.47 3.33
C ILE A 197 -7.40 -12.38 3.03
N SER A 198 -7.60 -13.69 3.10
CA SER A 198 -6.59 -14.65 2.72
C SER A 198 -6.75 -15.04 1.24
N VAL A 199 -5.66 -14.92 0.47
CA VAL A 199 -5.64 -15.31 -0.95
C VAL A 199 -5.03 -16.70 -1.07
N PRO A 200 -5.80 -17.70 -1.55
CA PRO A 200 -5.32 -19.07 -1.65
C PRO A 200 -4.31 -19.25 -2.80
N ARG A 201 -3.45 -20.25 -2.67
CA ARG A 201 -2.50 -20.72 -3.70
C ARG A 201 -1.43 -19.70 -4.12
N VAL A 202 -1.24 -18.62 -3.39
CA VAL A 202 -0.19 -17.63 -3.66
C VAL A 202 0.78 -17.56 -2.48
N GLY A 203 2.05 -17.34 -2.78
CA GLY A 203 3.07 -16.91 -1.84
C GLY A 203 3.29 -15.41 -1.92
N HIS A 204 4.28 -14.91 -1.19
CA HIS A 204 4.55 -13.48 -1.04
C HIS A 204 4.69 -12.74 -2.39
N ILE A 205 5.56 -13.23 -3.26
CA ILE A 205 5.81 -12.61 -4.57
C ILE A 205 4.72 -12.97 -5.58
N THR A 206 4.24 -14.22 -5.56
CA THR A 206 3.20 -14.67 -6.49
C THR A 206 1.91 -13.88 -6.28
N MET A 207 1.61 -13.41 -5.07
CA MET A 207 0.44 -12.58 -4.80
C MET A 207 0.42 -11.36 -5.72
N ILE A 208 1.49 -10.58 -5.74
CA ILE A 208 1.51 -9.37 -6.57
C ILE A 208 1.61 -9.70 -8.07
N GLY A 209 2.41 -10.67 -8.45
CA GLY A 209 2.55 -11.10 -9.85
C GLY A 209 1.26 -11.64 -10.45
N SER A 210 0.40 -12.26 -9.63
CA SER A 210 -0.88 -12.81 -10.06
C SER A 210 -1.94 -11.76 -10.43
N VAL A 211 -1.68 -10.49 -10.17
CA VAL A 211 -2.56 -9.38 -10.58
C VAL A 211 -2.43 -9.09 -12.08
N SER A 212 -1.30 -9.43 -12.69
CA SER A 212 -1.07 -9.19 -14.12
C SER A 212 -2.16 -9.83 -15.00
N SER A 213 -2.46 -9.21 -16.13
CA SER A 213 -3.50 -9.69 -17.06
C SER A 213 -3.24 -11.12 -17.57
N LEU A 214 -1.97 -11.54 -17.59
CA LEU A 214 -1.59 -12.90 -18.01
C LEU A 214 -1.99 -13.96 -16.96
N PHE A 215 -1.82 -13.66 -15.68
CA PHE A 215 -1.99 -14.62 -14.59
C PHE A 215 -3.30 -14.48 -13.82
N SER A 216 -3.98 -13.32 -13.90
CA SER A 216 -5.19 -13.03 -13.12
C SER A 216 -6.36 -14.00 -13.38
N ARG A 217 -6.37 -14.70 -14.51
CA ARG A 217 -7.35 -15.75 -14.81
C ARG A 217 -7.14 -17.05 -14.04
N PHE A 218 -5.94 -17.28 -13.52
CA PHE A 218 -5.57 -18.50 -12.77
C PHE A 218 -5.59 -18.33 -11.25
N PHE A 219 -5.57 -17.07 -10.78
CA PHE A 219 -5.50 -16.73 -9.37
C PHE A 219 -6.61 -15.75 -9.00
N SER A 220 -7.05 -15.80 -7.75
CA SER A 220 -8.15 -14.94 -7.26
C SER A 220 -7.71 -13.57 -6.75
N THR A 221 -6.41 -13.26 -6.74
CA THR A 221 -5.87 -12.01 -6.15
C THR A 221 -6.51 -10.77 -6.75
N LYS A 222 -6.47 -10.62 -8.07
CA LYS A 222 -7.06 -9.45 -8.74
C LYS A 222 -8.56 -9.33 -8.46
N THR A 223 -9.29 -10.43 -8.53
CA THR A 223 -10.74 -10.45 -8.25
C THR A 223 -11.04 -10.04 -6.80
N ALA A 224 -10.24 -10.51 -5.85
CA ALA A 224 -10.40 -10.14 -4.44
C ALA A 224 -10.10 -8.65 -4.20
N ILE A 225 -9.07 -8.11 -4.84
CA ILE A 225 -8.75 -6.67 -4.79
C ILE A 225 -9.90 -5.86 -5.42
N MET A 226 -10.44 -6.30 -6.56
CA MET A 226 -11.55 -5.61 -7.21
C MET A 226 -12.80 -5.56 -6.33
N ARG A 227 -13.10 -6.63 -5.60
CA ARG A 227 -14.21 -6.65 -4.61
C ARG A 227 -13.98 -5.65 -3.48
N ALA A 228 -12.75 -5.56 -2.98
CA ALA A 228 -12.39 -4.56 -1.96
C ALA A 228 -12.53 -3.13 -2.50
N LEU A 229 -12.08 -2.87 -3.73
CA LEU A 229 -12.24 -1.56 -4.39
C LEU A 229 -13.71 -1.21 -4.60
N ASP A 230 -14.53 -2.14 -5.05
CA ASP A 230 -15.97 -1.93 -5.24
C ASP A 230 -16.68 -1.65 -3.90
N ASP A 231 -16.28 -2.32 -2.82
CA ASP A 231 -16.81 -2.06 -1.47
C ASP A 231 -16.34 -0.70 -0.92
N ALA A 232 -15.10 -0.33 -1.18
CA ALA A 232 -14.52 0.93 -0.71
C ALA A 232 -15.16 2.17 -1.33
N LEU A 233 -15.66 2.05 -2.57
CA LEU A 233 -16.15 3.17 -3.39
C LEU A 233 -17.69 3.27 -3.45
N LYS A 234 -18.40 2.44 -2.68
CA LYS A 234 -19.85 2.59 -2.44
C LYS A 234 -20.10 3.77 -1.51
#